data_9bf6cf19d02b5271013950866bf5c927
#
_entry.id   9bf6cf19d02b5271013950866bf5c927
#
_cell.length_a   1.000
_cell.length_b   1.000
_cell.length_c   1.000
_cell.angle_alpha   90.00
_cell.angle_beta   90.00
_cell.angle_gamma   90.00
#
_symmetry.space_group_name_H-M   'P 1'
#
loop_
_entity.id
_entity.type
_entity.pdbx_description
1 polymer ?
#
loop_
_entity_poly.entity_id
_entity_poly.type
_entity_poly.pdbx_seq_one_letter_code
_entity_poly.pdbx_strand_id
1 'polypeptide(L)'
;ATAGACGEITKLATAVVEEKSKVATIALLQKISEMIDGDQKEIKLVAQTVNSTLLQFYGYSTIKDICKPEAEEPEDKRSLQELLEELNALVGLKRVKEKVHDLIVYQQVQKMRREQNLHSAKNTLHLAFTGNPGTGKTTVARIVGRIYKKIGLLSKGHFVEVSRTDLIAGYQGQTALKVKKVIEQAKGGVLFIDEAYSITENENSDSYGRECLTELTKALEDYREDLVVIVAGYTEPMRKFFESNPGLKSRFNTFIEFPDYDAEELDQILGSICRKNDYVLESDASAVICEYLKKCVEEKGENFANGRLARNLYDDLVMNHARRVIKIPQPTKEDLCTIVKDDFQPENQKVE
;
A
#
# COMPACT_ATOMS: atom_id res chain seq x y z
N ALA A 1 -40.43 24.28 -15.74
CA ALA A 1 -39.05 24.21 -15.22
C ALA A 1 -38.97 23.58 -13.81
N THR A 2 -39.90 23.95 -12.90
CA THR A 2 -39.94 23.48 -11.50
C THR A 2 -40.24 21.98 -11.36
N ALA A 3 -41.13 21.41 -12.15
CA ALA A 3 -41.49 19.98 -12.10
C ALA A 3 -40.34 19.03 -12.54
N GLY A 4 -39.52 19.48 -13.47
CA GLY A 4 -38.35 18.68 -13.94
C GLY A 4 -37.23 18.61 -12.91
N ALA A 5 -36.93 19.73 -12.27
CA ALA A 5 -35.86 19.80 -11.24
C ALA A 5 -36.22 19.00 -9.98
N CYS A 6 -37.48 19.01 -9.54
CA CYS A 6 -37.95 18.17 -8.44
C CYS A 6 -37.89 16.66 -8.76
N GLY A 7 -38.20 16.27 -10.01
CA GLY A 7 -38.14 14.88 -10.44
C GLY A 7 -36.70 14.31 -10.47
N GLU A 8 -35.74 15.15 -10.82
CA GLU A 8 -34.31 14.78 -10.84
C GLU A 8 -33.73 14.62 -9.43
N ILE A 9 -34.06 15.53 -8.52
CA ILE A 9 -33.71 15.42 -7.09
C ILE A 9 -34.28 14.14 -6.48
N THR A 10 -35.55 13.84 -6.76
CA THR A 10 -36.20 12.64 -6.21
C THR A 10 -35.49 11.37 -6.69
N LYS A 11 -35.12 11.27 -7.96
CA LYS A 11 -34.35 10.13 -8.50
C LYS A 11 -32.97 9.99 -7.84
N LEU A 12 -32.24 11.10 -7.70
CA LEU A 12 -30.93 11.10 -7.04
C LEU A 12 -31.07 10.77 -5.56
N ALA A 13 -32.06 11.29 -4.86
CA ALA A 13 -32.31 10.98 -3.46
C ALA A 13 -32.69 9.51 -3.24
N THR A 14 -33.48 8.91 -4.13
CA THR A 14 -33.77 7.48 -4.10
C THR A 14 -32.50 6.64 -4.27
N ALA A 15 -31.67 6.95 -5.26
CA ALA A 15 -30.40 6.26 -5.47
C ALA A 15 -29.42 6.44 -4.27
N VAL A 16 -29.46 7.57 -3.60
CA VAL A 16 -28.67 7.82 -2.37
C VAL A 16 -29.12 6.93 -1.23
N VAL A 17 -30.44 6.77 -1.04
CA VAL A 17 -31.01 6.03 0.11
C VAL A 17 -31.00 4.53 -0.15
N GLU A 18 -31.41 4.09 -1.33
CA GLU A 18 -31.56 2.67 -1.68
C GLU A 18 -30.22 2.02 -2.08
N GLU A 19 -29.44 2.70 -2.92
CA GLU A 19 -28.20 2.16 -3.47
C GLU A 19 -26.95 2.59 -2.71
N LYS A 20 -27.06 3.57 -1.79
CA LYS A 20 -25.92 4.22 -1.07
C LYS A 20 -24.80 4.66 -2.03
N SER A 21 -25.19 5.10 -3.20
CA SER A 21 -24.26 5.45 -4.30
C SER A 21 -23.52 6.75 -3.99
N LYS A 22 -22.18 6.68 -3.93
CA LYS A 22 -21.30 7.86 -3.78
C LYS A 22 -21.49 8.85 -4.93
N VAL A 23 -21.62 8.36 -6.15
CA VAL A 23 -21.81 9.16 -7.36
C VAL A 23 -23.16 9.91 -7.30
N ALA A 24 -24.24 9.20 -6.91
CA ALA A 24 -25.54 9.84 -6.72
C ALA A 24 -25.53 10.88 -5.59
N THR A 25 -24.77 10.63 -4.52
CA THR A 25 -24.62 11.59 -3.40
C THR A 25 -23.92 12.86 -3.86
N ILE A 26 -22.83 12.75 -4.62
CA ILE A 26 -22.08 13.89 -5.17
C ILE A 26 -22.97 14.67 -6.15
N ALA A 27 -23.65 13.99 -7.07
CA ALA A 27 -24.56 14.62 -8.04
C ALA A 27 -25.71 15.33 -7.35
N LEU A 28 -26.28 14.74 -6.29
CA LEU A 28 -27.33 15.37 -5.48
C LEU A 28 -26.82 16.63 -4.77
N LEU A 29 -25.65 16.61 -4.18
CA LEU A 29 -25.04 17.76 -3.53
C LEU A 29 -24.72 18.90 -4.51
N GLN A 30 -24.22 18.58 -5.70
CA GLN A 30 -23.99 19.56 -6.77
C GLN A 30 -25.31 20.22 -7.19
N LYS A 31 -26.35 19.41 -7.41
CA LYS A 31 -27.69 19.92 -7.78
C LYS A 31 -28.29 20.77 -6.69
N ILE A 32 -28.16 20.41 -5.42
CA ILE A 32 -28.59 21.21 -4.26
C ILE A 32 -27.85 22.56 -4.24
N SER A 33 -26.54 22.58 -4.50
CA SER A 33 -25.76 23.83 -4.54
C SER A 33 -26.24 24.75 -5.65
N GLU A 34 -26.43 24.24 -6.88
CA GLU A 34 -26.95 24.99 -8.01
C GLU A 34 -28.31 25.62 -7.69
N MET A 35 -29.18 24.89 -6.96
CA MET A 35 -30.53 25.40 -6.60
C MET A 35 -30.49 26.39 -5.46
N ILE A 36 -29.54 26.30 -4.55
CA ILE A 36 -29.34 27.28 -3.46
C ILE A 36 -28.83 28.62 -4.03
N ASP A 37 -28.00 28.56 -5.08
CA ASP A 37 -27.46 29.75 -5.74
C ASP A 37 -28.45 30.39 -6.73
N GLY A 38 -29.55 29.72 -7.06
CA GLY A 38 -30.58 30.21 -7.98
C GLY A 38 -31.50 31.29 -7.33
N ASP A 39 -32.21 32.07 -8.17
CA ASP A 39 -33.04 33.21 -7.72
C ASP A 39 -34.44 32.85 -7.19
N GLN A 40 -34.87 31.58 -7.31
CA GLN A 40 -36.25 31.17 -6.95
C GLN A 40 -36.35 30.74 -5.48
N LYS A 41 -37.02 31.56 -4.65
CA LYS A 41 -37.13 31.35 -3.19
C LYS A 41 -37.69 29.97 -2.79
N GLU A 42 -38.72 29.48 -3.49
CA GLU A 42 -39.36 28.19 -3.18
C GLU A 42 -38.41 27.01 -3.43
N ILE A 43 -37.67 27.06 -4.53
CA ILE A 43 -36.66 26.04 -4.89
C ILE A 43 -35.52 26.04 -3.87
N LYS A 44 -35.09 27.22 -3.44
CA LYS A 44 -34.04 27.38 -2.44
C LYS A 44 -34.40 26.74 -1.09
N LEU A 45 -35.68 26.90 -0.67
CA LEU A 45 -36.17 26.29 0.57
C LEU A 45 -36.16 24.75 0.49
N VAL A 46 -36.59 24.18 -0.64
CA VAL A 46 -36.57 22.75 -0.87
C VAL A 46 -35.14 22.24 -0.85
N ALA A 47 -34.20 22.88 -1.55
CA ALA A 47 -32.78 22.52 -1.59
C ALA A 47 -32.16 22.58 -0.19
N GLN A 48 -32.44 23.57 0.62
CA GLN A 48 -31.97 23.67 2.00
C GLN A 48 -32.52 22.53 2.89
N THR A 49 -33.79 22.17 2.72
CA THR A 49 -34.38 21.04 3.45
C THR A 49 -33.76 19.73 3.08
N VAL A 50 -33.54 19.45 1.78
CA VAL A 50 -32.85 18.23 1.31
C VAL A 50 -31.44 18.19 1.82
N ASN A 51 -30.70 19.31 1.79
CA ASN A 51 -29.35 19.38 2.32
C ASN A 51 -29.28 19.07 3.82
N SER A 52 -30.16 19.62 4.62
CA SER A 52 -30.24 19.36 6.06
C SER A 52 -30.58 17.87 6.35
N THR A 53 -31.50 17.31 5.59
CA THR A 53 -31.86 15.88 5.72
C THR A 53 -30.70 14.97 5.33
N LEU A 54 -29.97 15.31 4.27
CA LEU A 54 -28.79 14.58 3.83
C LEU A 54 -27.67 14.62 4.90
N LEU A 55 -27.46 15.79 5.50
CA LEU A 55 -26.51 15.97 6.61
C LEU A 55 -26.91 15.18 7.87
N GLN A 56 -28.21 15.09 8.17
CA GLN A 56 -28.70 14.25 9.26
C GLN A 56 -28.54 12.75 8.97
N PHE A 57 -28.75 12.33 7.71
CA PHE A 57 -28.67 10.93 7.30
C PHE A 57 -27.25 10.38 7.30
N TYR A 58 -26.30 11.14 6.77
CA TYR A 58 -24.90 10.70 6.64
C TYR A 58 -23.96 11.22 7.75
N GLY A 59 -24.27 12.34 8.35
CA GLY A 59 -23.34 13.13 9.16
C GLY A 59 -22.36 13.97 8.33
N TYR A 60 -21.92 15.09 8.89
CA TYR A 60 -21.03 16.04 8.18
C TYR A 60 -19.67 15.41 7.78
N SER A 61 -19.08 14.59 8.67
CA SER A 61 -17.81 13.90 8.40
C SER A 61 -17.90 12.94 7.20
N THR A 62 -18.96 12.16 7.13
CA THR A 62 -19.19 11.20 6.05
C THR A 62 -19.41 11.91 4.70
N ILE A 63 -20.18 12.99 4.69
CA ILE A 63 -20.38 13.80 3.47
C ILE A 63 -19.06 14.41 3.01
N LYS A 64 -18.26 14.96 3.95
CA LYS A 64 -16.94 15.50 3.65
C LYS A 64 -16.01 14.44 3.04
N ASP A 65 -16.06 13.19 3.53
CA ASP A 65 -15.28 12.09 2.98
C ASP A 65 -15.81 11.61 1.62
N ILE A 66 -17.12 11.65 1.39
CA ILE A 66 -17.74 11.37 0.08
C ILE A 66 -17.36 12.44 -0.95
N CYS A 67 -17.35 13.71 -0.53
CA CYS A 67 -17.02 14.86 -1.40
C CYS A 67 -15.52 15.10 -1.56
N LYS A 68 -14.65 14.45 -0.78
CA LYS A 68 -13.23 14.51 -1.09
C LYS A 68 -13.04 13.96 -2.51
N PRO A 69 -12.49 14.77 -3.44
CA PRO A 69 -12.06 14.21 -4.71
C PRO A 69 -11.17 13.01 -4.34
N GLU A 70 -11.41 11.86 -4.94
CA GLU A 70 -10.41 10.81 -4.93
C GLU A 70 -9.16 11.51 -5.42
N ALA A 71 -8.18 11.68 -4.56
CA ALA A 71 -6.91 12.22 -4.98
C ALA A 71 -6.43 11.22 -6.04
N GLU A 72 -6.61 11.58 -7.30
CA GLU A 72 -5.95 10.87 -8.39
C GLU A 72 -4.48 10.97 -8.02
N GLU A 73 -3.90 9.84 -7.62
CA GLU A 73 -2.46 9.81 -7.43
C GLU A 73 -1.87 10.39 -8.71
N PRO A 74 -0.96 11.40 -8.62
CA PRO A 74 -0.45 12.05 -9.80
C PRO A 74 0.08 10.97 -10.74
N GLU A 75 -0.36 10.99 -11.98
CA GLU A 75 -0.03 9.97 -12.94
C GLU A 75 1.49 9.78 -12.99
N ASP A 76 1.95 8.56 -12.69
CA ASP A 76 3.37 8.25 -12.73
C ASP A 76 3.89 8.37 -14.17
N LYS A 77 4.62 9.45 -14.45
CA LYS A 77 5.13 9.78 -15.78
C LYS A 77 6.35 8.94 -16.18
N ARG A 78 6.91 8.16 -15.26
CA ARG A 78 8.11 7.34 -15.52
C ARG A 78 7.84 6.30 -16.59
N SER A 79 8.84 6.03 -17.40
CA SER A 79 8.83 4.97 -18.40
C SER A 79 8.94 3.58 -17.72
N LEU A 80 8.65 2.53 -18.48
CA LEU A 80 8.86 1.16 -18.01
C LEU A 80 10.34 0.92 -17.65
N GLN A 81 11.26 1.51 -18.43
CA GLN A 81 12.70 1.36 -18.19
C GLN A 81 13.11 2.01 -16.87
N GLU A 82 12.66 3.23 -16.59
CA GLU A 82 12.93 3.90 -15.31
C GLU A 82 12.39 3.14 -14.10
N LEU A 83 11.22 2.48 -14.22
CA LEU A 83 10.67 1.64 -13.16
C LEU A 83 11.46 0.35 -12.97
N LEU A 84 12.00 -0.26 -14.04
CA LEU A 84 12.90 -1.41 -13.97
C LEU A 84 14.26 -1.01 -13.36
N GLU A 85 14.76 0.18 -13.68
CA GLU A 85 15.97 0.73 -13.07
C GLU A 85 15.76 1.00 -11.57
N GLU A 86 14.59 1.53 -11.17
CA GLU A 86 14.22 1.69 -9.75
C GLU A 86 14.22 0.34 -9.03
N LEU A 87 13.63 -0.70 -9.62
CA LEU A 87 13.65 -2.05 -9.07
C LEU A 87 15.08 -2.59 -8.94
N ASN A 88 15.89 -2.41 -9.96
CA ASN A 88 17.28 -2.88 -10.00
C ASN A 88 18.20 -2.11 -9.03
N ALA A 89 17.89 -0.85 -8.76
CA ALA A 89 18.62 -0.01 -7.81
C ALA A 89 18.34 -0.34 -6.33
N LEU A 90 17.33 -1.15 -6.02
CA LEU A 90 17.16 -1.66 -4.66
C LEU A 90 18.40 -2.47 -4.26
N VAL A 91 18.83 -2.31 -3.01
CA VAL A 91 19.95 -3.10 -2.48
C VAL A 91 19.58 -4.56 -2.40
N GLY A 92 20.49 -5.46 -2.74
CA GLY A 92 20.30 -6.91 -2.65
C GLY A 92 19.11 -7.45 -3.46
N LEU A 93 18.34 -8.34 -2.87
CA LEU A 93 17.10 -8.92 -3.40
C LEU A 93 17.22 -9.57 -4.78
N LYS A 94 18.39 -10.15 -5.11
CA LYS A 94 18.69 -10.68 -6.45
C LYS A 94 17.61 -11.63 -6.96
N ARG A 95 17.24 -12.66 -6.16
CA ARG A 95 16.20 -13.63 -6.54
C ARG A 95 14.81 -13.00 -6.69
N VAL A 96 14.49 -11.97 -5.88
CA VAL A 96 13.22 -11.25 -5.98
C VAL A 96 13.16 -10.49 -7.30
N LYS A 97 14.22 -9.76 -7.66
CA LYS A 97 14.34 -9.03 -8.93
C LYS A 97 14.22 -9.97 -10.13
N GLU A 98 14.94 -11.09 -10.14
CA GLU A 98 14.86 -12.10 -11.19
C GLU A 98 13.43 -12.61 -11.36
N LYS A 99 12.75 -13.01 -10.28
CA LYS A 99 11.36 -13.47 -10.35
C LYS A 99 10.39 -12.39 -10.85
N VAL A 100 10.58 -11.14 -10.43
CA VAL A 100 9.73 -10.02 -10.92
C VAL A 100 9.99 -9.77 -12.41
N HIS A 101 11.24 -9.82 -12.86
CA HIS A 101 11.59 -9.74 -14.28
C HIS A 101 10.92 -10.83 -15.11
N ASP A 102 11.04 -12.08 -14.67
CA ASP A 102 10.42 -13.23 -15.35
C ASP A 102 8.90 -13.07 -15.48
N LEU A 103 8.26 -12.59 -14.40
CA LEU A 103 6.82 -12.30 -14.41
C LEU A 103 6.46 -11.21 -15.44
N ILE A 104 7.23 -10.13 -15.51
CA ILE A 104 7.00 -9.04 -16.45
C ILE A 104 7.11 -9.54 -17.89
N VAL A 105 8.20 -10.26 -18.20
CA VAL A 105 8.43 -10.84 -19.53
C VAL A 105 7.30 -11.80 -19.90
N TYR A 106 6.94 -12.70 -18.99
CA TYR A 106 5.83 -13.62 -19.19
C TYR A 106 4.52 -12.89 -19.51
N GLN A 107 4.17 -11.87 -18.74
CA GLN A 107 2.93 -11.11 -18.93
C GLN A 107 2.94 -10.33 -20.23
N GLN A 108 4.07 -9.76 -20.65
CA GLN A 108 4.20 -9.10 -21.93
C GLN A 108 3.95 -10.07 -23.10
N VAL A 109 4.52 -11.26 -23.03
CA VAL A 109 4.29 -12.32 -24.06
C VAL A 109 2.83 -12.75 -24.07
N GLN A 110 2.18 -12.95 -22.89
CA GLN A 110 0.75 -13.30 -22.83
C GLN A 110 -0.15 -12.20 -23.42
N LYS A 111 0.23 -10.93 -23.23
CA LYS A 111 -0.46 -9.80 -23.86
C LYS A 111 -0.33 -9.86 -25.39
N MET A 112 0.87 -10.02 -25.93
CA MET A 112 1.11 -10.14 -27.38
C MET A 112 0.34 -11.31 -27.98
N ARG A 113 0.26 -12.46 -27.28
CA ARG A 113 -0.54 -13.62 -27.71
C ARG A 113 -2.03 -13.29 -27.81
N ARG A 114 -2.57 -12.56 -26.83
CA ARG A 114 -3.98 -12.11 -26.85
C ARG A 114 -4.25 -11.16 -28.02
N GLU A 115 -3.36 -10.24 -28.28
CA GLU A 115 -3.46 -9.28 -29.41
C GLU A 115 -3.46 -9.99 -30.77
N GLN A 116 -2.81 -11.17 -30.85
CA GLN A 116 -2.80 -12.03 -32.04
C GLN A 116 -3.91 -13.10 -32.03
N ASN A 117 -4.91 -13.00 -31.13
CA ASN A 117 -6.00 -13.99 -30.96
C ASN A 117 -5.50 -15.42 -30.70
N LEU A 118 -4.31 -15.59 -30.16
CA LEU A 118 -3.75 -16.88 -29.75
C LEU A 118 -4.26 -17.26 -28.35
N HIS A 119 -4.39 -18.56 -28.11
CA HIS A 119 -4.71 -19.03 -26.76
C HIS A 119 -3.70 -18.47 -25.74
N SER A 120 -4.20 -17.75 -24.76
CA SER A 120 -3.43 -17.21 -23.66
C SER A 120 -3.91 -17.88 -22.36
N ALA A 121 -2.98 -18.44 -21.60
CA ALA A 121 -3.33 -19.01 -20.30
C ALA A 121 -3.93 -17.92 -19.39
N LYS A 122 -5.05 -18.24 -18.76
CA LYS A 122 -5.67 -17.36 -17.76
C LYS A 122 -4.89 -17.49 -16.45
N ASN A 123 -3.77 -16.79 -16.36
CA ASN A 123 -3.00 -16.72 -15.12
C ASN A 123 -3.50 -15.59 -14.25
N THR A 124 -3.57 -15.87 -12.97
CA THR A 124 -3.82 -14.85 -11.96
C THR A 124 -2.58 -13.97 -11.78
N LEU A 125 -2.81 -12.68 -11.59
CA LEU A 125 -1.73 -11.69 -11.34
C LEU A 125 -1.38 -11.58 -9.86
N HIS A 126 -2.04 -12.38 -8.99
CA HIS A 126 -1.90 -12.28 -7.55
C HIS A 126 -0.58 -12.88 -7.07
N LEU A 127 0.04 -12.20 -6.09
CA LEU A 127 1.37 -12.52 -5.59
C LEU A 127 1.32 -12.75 -4.07
N ALA A 128 2.14 -13.67 -3.59
CA ALA A 128 2.39 -13.86 -2.17
C ALA A 128 3.85 -13.53 -1.85
N PHE A 129 4.06 -12.56 -0.95
CA PHE A 129 5.37 -12.11 -0.50
C PHE A 129 5.62 -12.61 0.92
N THR A 130 6.69 -13.35 1.12
CA THR A 130 7.07 -13.89 2.42
C THR A 130 8.45 -13.42 2.84
N GLY A 131 8.68 -13.30 4.14
CA GLY A 131 9.98 -12.90 4.69
C GLY A 131 9.84 -11.97 5.90
N ASN A 132 10.96 -11.71 6.56
CA ASN A 132 11.04 -10.89 7.77
C ASN A 132 10.68 -9.41 7.52
N PRO A 133 10.38 -8.62 8.57
CA PRO A 133 10.07 -7.21 8.42
C PRO A 133 11.28 -6.44 7.87
N GLY A 134 11.01 -5.33 7.19
CA GLY A 134 12.07 -4.47 6.64
C GLY A 134 12.83 -5.02 5.44
N THR A 135 12.45 -6.16 4.87
CA THR A 135 13.09 -6.77 3.67
C THR A 135 12.66 -6.14 2.34
N GLY A 136 11.79 -5.11 2.35
CA GLY A 136 11.40 -4.37 1.15
C GLY A 136 10.14 -4.88 0.44
N LYS A 137 9.33 -5.76 1.04
CA LYS A 137 8.08 -6.30 0.45
C LYS A 137 7.15 -5.23 -0.09
N THR A 138 6.78 -4.24 0.73
CA THR A 138 5.89 -3.14 0.33
C THR A 138 6.49 -2.27 -0.77
N THR A 139 7.80 -2.03 -0.73
CA THR A 139 8.51 -1.24 -1.76
C THR A 139 8.44 -1.94 -3.12
N VAL A 140 8.76 -3.23 -3.17
CA VAL A 140 8.68 -4.02 -4.40
C VAL A 140 7.23 -4.12 -4.89
N ALA A 141 6.25 -4.31 -3.99
CA ALA A 141 4.83 -4.37 -4.37
C ALA A 141 4.36 -3.07 -5.06
N ARG A 142 4.78 -1.90 -4.57
CA ARG A 142 4.48 -0.59 -5.20
C ARG A 142 5.10 -0.46 -6.59
N ILE A 143 6.36 -0.90 -6.76
CA ILE A 143 7.04 -0.88 -8.06
C ILE A 143 6.35 -1.81 -9.04
N VAL A 144 6.01 -3.02 -8.63
CA VAL A 144 5.28 -4.02 -9.45
C VAL A 144 3.94 -3.46 -9.92
N GLY A 145 3.17 -2.81 -9.06
CA GLY A 145 1.89 -2.20 -9.43
C GLY A 145 2.04 -1.16 -10.53
N ARG A 146 3.05 -0.29 -10.44
CA ARG A 146 3.37 0.72 -11.46
C ARG A 146 3.82 0.10 -12.77
N ILE A 147 4.66 -0.94 -12.71
CA ILE A 147 5.09 -1.70 -13.90
C ILE A 147 3.88 -2.34 -14.57
N TYR A 148 2.98 -2.97 -13.82
CA TYR A 148 1.78 -3.62 -14.37
C TYR A 148 0.86 -2.62 -15.07
N LYS A 149 0.73 -1.39 -14.54
CA LYS A 149 0.06 -0.30 -15.28
C LYS A 149 0.75 0.02 -16.60
N LYS A 150 2.08 0.19 -16.59
CA LYS A 150 2.85 0.56 -17.79
C LYS A 150 2.79 -0.48 -18.90
N ILE A 151 2.72 -1.76 -18.56
CA ILE A 151 2.53 -2.84 -19.55
C ILE A 151 1.05 -3.09 -19.89
N GLY A 152 0.12 -2.33 -19.30
CA GLY A 152 -1.30 -2.35 -19.60
C GLY A 152 -2.04 -3.56 -19.04
N LEU A 153 -1.60 -4.09 -17.90
CA LEU A 153 -2.31 -5.12 -17.12
C LEU A 153 -3.27 -4.53 -16.10
N LEU A 154 -3.04 -3.31 -15.67
CA LEU A 154 -3.89 -2.57 -14.74
C LEU A 154 -4.30 -1.24 -15.37
N SER A 155 -5.56 -0.87 -15.20
CA SER A 155 -6.11 0.36 -15.76
C SER A 155 -5.61 1.61 -15.05
N LYS A 156 -5.49 1.60 -13.72
CA LYS A 156 -5.07 2.74 -12.90
C LYS A 156 -3.66 2.58 -12.32
N GLY A 157 -3.35 1.40 -11.77
CA GLY A 157 -2.04 1.08 -11.17
C GLY A 157 -1.77 1.73 -9.81
N HIS A 158 -2.80 2.28 -9.16
CA HIS A 158 -2.72 2.83 -7.81
C HIS A 158 -2.54 1.71 -6.77
N PHE A 159 -2.15 2.08 -5.56
CA PHE A 159 -1.75 1.14 -4.51
C PHE A 159 -2.59 1.37 -3.25
N VAL A 160 -3.36 0.37 -2.88
CA VAL A 160 -4.17 0.36 -1.66
C VAL A 160 -3.54 -0.61 -0.68
N GLU A 161 -3.03 -0.09 0.44
CA GLU A 161 -2.42 -0.86 1.52
C GLU A 161 -3.41 -1.02 2.65
N VAL A 162 -3.60 -2.25 3.10
CA VAL A 162 -4.56 -2.60 4.15
C VAL A 162 -3.98 -3.65 5.09
N SER A 163 -4.50 -3.63 6.31
CA SER A 163 -4.23 -4.61 7.36
C SER A 163 -5.53 -5.34 7.77
N ARG A 164 -5.44 -6.28 8.71
CA ARG A 164 -6.62 -6.95 9.30
C ARG A 164 -7.68 -5.95 9.75
N THR A 165 -7.31 -4.86 10.40
CA THR A 165 -8.23 -3.86 10.94
C THR A 165 -9.03 -3.14 9.86
N ASP A 166 -8.51 -3.05 8.64
CA ASP A 166 -9.16 -2.44 7.50
C ASP A 166 -10.16 -3.38 6.82
N LEU A 167 -10.00 -4.68 6.98
CA LEU A 167 -10.82 -5.72 6.35
C LEU A 167 -11.89 -6.28 7.28
N ILE A 168 -11.61 -6.45 8.57
CA ILE A 168 -12.52 -7.05 9.53
C ILE A 168 -13.28 -5.97 10.31
N ALA A 169 -14.57 -6.18 10.48
CA ALA A 169 -15.44 -5.33 11.31
C ALA A 169 -15.71 -5.96 12.67
N GLY A 170 -16.12 -5.13 13.64
CA GLY A 170 -16.45 -5.59 15.00
C GLY A 170 -17.84 -6.22 15.13
N TYR A 171 -18.69 -6.20 14.09
CA TYR A 171 -20.04 -6.69 14.13
C TYR A 171 -20.35 -7.63 12.97
N GLN A 172 -21.23 -8.62 13.21
CA GLN A 172 -21.63 -9.62 12.23
C GLN A 172 -22.26 -8.99 10.98
N GLY A 173 -21.90 -9.47 9.78
CA GLY A 173 -22.40 -8.99 8.50
C GLY A 173 -21.77 -7.70 7.98
N GLN A 174 -20.92 -7.02 8.75
CA GLN A 174 -20.25 -5.79 8.33
C GLN A 174 -18.88 -6.05 7.67
N THR A 175 -18.27 -7.21 7.91
CA THR A 175 -16.98 -7.60 7.34
C THR A 175 -17.07 -7.69 5.82
N ALA A 176 -18.09 -8.37 5.28
CA ALA A 176 -18.30 -8.46 3.83
C ALA A 176 -18.44 -7.10 3.15
N LEU A 177 -19.17 -6.17 3.77
CA LEU A 177 -19.34 -4.80 3.25
C LEU A 177 -18.01 -4.03 3.26
N LYS A 178 -17.22 -4.20 4.32
CA LYS A 178 -15.92 -3.55 4.47
C LYS A 178 -14.92 -4.07 3.43
N VAL A 179 -14.85 -5.38 3.25
CA VAL A 179 -14.01 -6.02 2.22
C VAL A 179 -14.42 -5.56 0.82
N LYS A 180 -15.72 -5.54 0.50
CA LYS A 180 -16.22 -5.04 -0.79
C LYS A 180 -15.81 -3.59 -1.05
N LYS A 181 -15.89 -2.71 -0.05
CA LYS A 181 -15.46 -1.32 -0.16
C LYS A 181 -13.96 -1.22 -0.47
N VAL A 182 -13.13 -1.99 0.22
CA VAL A 182 -11.67 -2.03 -0.02
C VAL A 182 -11.37 -2.54 -1.42
N ILE A 183 -12.05 -3.60 -1.87
CA ILE A 183 -11.90 -4.13 -3.23
C ILE A 183 -12.27 -3.08 -4.28
N GLU A 184 -13.41 -2.39 -4.12
CA GLU A 184 -13.81 -1.31 -5.03
C GLU A 184 -12.78 -0.18 -5.09
N GLN A 185 -12.17 0.16 -3.96
CA GLN A 185 -11.09 1.15 -3.91
C GLN A 185 -9.83 0.68 -4.64
N ALA A 186 -9.54 -0.62 -4.64
CA ALA A 186 -8.33 -1.20 -5.23
C ALA A 186 -8.49 -1.58 -6.72
N LYS A 187 -9.72 -1.61 -7.25
CA LYS A 187 -9.98 -1.94 -8.66
C LYS A 187 -9.18 -1.06 -9.62
N GLY A 188 -8.57 -1.68 -10.59
CA GLY A 188 -7.65 -1.03 -11.52
C GLY A 188 -6.23 -0.89 -11.00
N GLY A 189 -5.95 -1.34 -9.77
CA GLY A 189 -4.69 -1.19 -9.09
C GLY A 189 -4.26 -2.42 -8.30
N VAL A 190 -3.46 -2.18 -7.29
CA VAL A 190 -2.91 -3.20 -6.38
C VAL A 190 -3.56 -3.08 -5.01
N LEU A 191 -4.12 -4.18 -4.52
CA LEU A 191 -4.49 -4.36 -3.13
C LEU A 191 -3.34 -5.09 -2.41
N PHE A 192 -2.66 -4.41 -1.53
CA PHE A 192 -1.60 -4.97 -0.71
C PHE A 192 -2.13 -5.24 0.70
N ILE A 193 -2.09 -6.51 1.12
CA ILE A 193 -2.55 -6.94 2.44
C ILE A 193 -1.31 -7.33 3.24
N ASP A 194 -0.93 -6.48 4.19
CA ASP A 194 0.18 -6.80 5.09
C ASP A 194 -0.27 -7.68 6.23
N GLU A 195 0.63 -8.55 6.68
CA GLU A 195 0.37 -9.56 7.73
C GLU A 195 -0.93 -10.34 7.49
N ALA A 196 -1.14 -10.79 6.23
CA ALA A 196 -2.40 -11.42 5.80
C ALA A 196 -2.81 -12.64 6.65
N TYR A 197 -1.86 -13.34 7.25
CA TYR A 197 -2.11 -14.45 8.19
C TYR A 197 -2.93 -14.00 9.42
N SER A 198 -2.82 -12.73 9.82
CA SER A 198 -3.58 -12.20 10.95
C SER A 198 -5.10 -12.28 10.76
N ILE A 199 -5.56 -12.36 9.51
CA ILE A 199 -6.99 -12.54 9.18
C ILE A 199 -7.53 -13.85 9.79
N THR A 200 -6.69 -14.88 9.92
CA THR A 200 -7.07 -16.23 10.38
C THR A 200 -6.50 -16.62 11.75
N GLU A 201 -5.77 -15.74 12.43
CA GLU A 201 -5.10 -16.07 13.71
C GLU A 201 -6.03 -16.62 14.81
N ASN A 202 -7.33 -16.33 14.74
CA ASN A 202 -8.33 -16.79 15.71
C ASN A 202 -9.25 -17.87 15.13
N GLU A 203 -8.72 -18.84 14.37
CA GLU A 203 -9.47 -19.82 13.56
C GLU A 203 -10.59 -20.58 14.28
N ASN A 204 -10.51 -20.78 15.60
CA ASN A 204 -11.50 -21.57 16.35
C ASN A 204 -12.77 -20.81 16.75
N SER A 205 -12.81 -19.48 16.61
CA SER A 205 -13.96 -18.64 16.98
C SER A 205 -14.27 -17.50 16.01
N ASP A 206 -13.43 -17.24 15.02
CA ASP A 206 -13.53 -16.03 14.18
C ASP A 206 -14.30 -16.29 12.88
N SER A 207 -15.65 -16.20 12.97
CA SER A 207 -16.53 -16.20 11.80
C SER A 207 -16.23 -15.01 10.86
N TYR A 208 -15.68 -13.92 11.38
CA TYR A 208 -15.37 -12.70 10.62
C TYR A 208 -14.18 -12.88 9.68
N GLY A 209 -13.14 -13.60 10.12
CA GLY A 209 -12.01 -13.95 9.27
C GLY A 209 -12.41 -14.83 8.10
N ARG A 210 -13.28 -15.82 8.32
CA ARG A 210 -13.84 -16.68 7.26
C ARG A 210 -14.70 -15.89 6.28
N GLU A 211 -15.54 -14.97 6.76
CA GLU A 211 -16.34 -14.06 5.94
C GLU A 211 -15.44 -13.20 5.07
N CYS A 212 -14.38 -12.62 5.64
CA CYS A 212 -13.37 -11.83 4.93
C CYS A 212 -12.71 -12.65 3.80
N LEU A 213 -12.21 -13.86 4.10
CA LEU A 213 -11.56 -14.71 3.11
C LEU A 213 -12.51 -15.17 2.01
N THR A 214 -13.78 -15.41 2.32
CA THR A 214 -14.79 -15.79 1.33
C THR A 214 -15.01 -14.67 0.32
N GLU A 215 -15.22 -13.44 0.79
CA GLU A 215 -15.39 -12.27 -0.09
C GLU A 215 -14.11 -11.95 -0.87
N LEU A 216 -12.95 -12.05 -0.22
CA LEU A 216 -11.66 -11.85 -0.87
C LEU A 216 -11.43 -12.89 -1.98
N THR A 217 -11.64 -14.17 -1.69
CA THR A 217 -11.48 -15.28 -2.64
C THR A 217 -12.38 -15.10 -3.89
N LYS A 218 -13.61 -14.62 -3.67
CA LYS A 218 -14.52 -14.28 -4.77
C LYS A 218 -13.98 -13.13 -5.60
N ALA A 219 -13.51 -12.06 -4.98
CA ALA A 219 -12.97 -10.90 -5.66
C ALA A 219 -11.72 -11.21 -6.51
N LEU A 220 -10.85 -12.11 -6.01
CA LEU A 220 -9.68 -12.59 -6.75
C LEU A 220 -10.05 -13.24 -8.09
N GLU A 221 -11.22 -13.86 -8.19
CA GLU A 221 -11.72 -14.46 -9.43
C GLU A 221 -12.46 -13.44 -10.29
N ASP A 222 -13.38 -12.68 -9.67
CA ASP A 222 -14.28 -11.76 -10.38
C ASP A 222 -13.52 -10.59 -11.03
N TYR A 223 -12.45 -10.11 -10.40
CA TYR A 223 -11.67 -8.93 -10.85
C TYR A 223 -10.26 -9.26 -11.30
N ARG A 224 -9.93 -10.52 -11.55
CA ARG A 224 -8.59 -11.00 -11.91
C ARG A 224 -7.94 -10.30 -13.12
N GLU A 225 -8.71 -9.62 -13.95
CA GLU A 225 -8.20 -8.95 -15.17
C GLU A 225 -7.76 -7.50 -14.91
N ASP A 226 -8.24 -6.87 -13.81
CA ASP A 226 -7.94 -5.47 -13.48
C ASP A 226 -7.78 -5.24 -11.97
N LEU A 227 -7.36 -6.28 -11.24
CA LEU A 227 -6.99 -6.20 -9.82
C LEU A 227 -5.84 -7.14 -9.54
N VAL A 228 -4.79 -6.62 -8.94
CA VAL A 228 -3.70 -7.42 -8.37
C VAL A 228 -3.82 -7.42 -6.87
N VAL A 229 -3.91 -8.59 -6.26
CA VAL A 229 -3.81 -8.73 -4.81
C VAL A 229 -2.44 -9.27 -4.47
N ILE A 230 -1.74 -8.57 -3.59
CA ILE A 230 -0.46 -8.99 -3.04
C ILE A 230 -0.65 -9.19 -1.55
N VAL A 231 -0.49 -10.42 -1.08
CA VAL A 231 -0.51 -10.73 0.34
C VAL A 231 0.91 -10.85 0.86
N ALA A 232 1.19 -10.26 2.02
CA ALA A 232 2.52 -10.25 2.59
C ALA A 232 2.50 -10.71 4.06
N GLY A 233 3.61 -11.26 4.53
CA GLY A 233 3.78 -11.65 5.93
C GLY A 233 5.02 -12.49 6.18
N TYR A 234 5.18 -12.97 7.41
CA TYR A 234 6.26 -13.87 7.81
C TYR A 234 6.11 -15.24 7.15
N THR A 235 7.22 -15.88 6.82
CA THR A 235 7.24 -17.12 6.03
C THR A 235 6.41 -18.23 6.64
N GLU A 236 6.61 -18.58 7.91
CA GLU A 236 5.88 -19.68 8.56
C GLU A 236 4.39 -19.37 8.81
N PRO A 237 3.99 -18.20 9.32
CA PRO A 237 2.58 -17.84 9.39
C PRO A 237 1.87 -17.83 8.02
N MET A 238 2.52 -17.33 6.97
CA MET A 238 1.95 -17.33 5.62
C MET A 238 1.82 -18.75 5.05
N ARG A 239 2.76 -19.66 5.33
CA ARG A 239 2.63 -21.06 4.95
C ARG A 239 1.36 -21.69 5.56
N LYS A 240 1.15 -21.51 6.86
CA LYS A 240 -0.05 -21.99 7.57
C LYS A 240 -1.34 -21.36 7.03
N PHE A 241 -1.31 -20.05 6.74
CA PHE A 241 -2.42 -19.29 6.15
C PHE A 241 -2.89 -19.91 4.83
N PHE A 242 -1.96 -20.28 3.93
CA PHE A 242 -2.29 -20.92 2.66
C PHE A 242 -2.67 -22.40 2.80
N GLU A 243 -2.10 -23.12 3.76
CA GLU A 243 -2.45 -24.53 4.02
C GLU A 243 -3.87 -24.68 4.55
N SER A 244 -4.31 -23.78 5.43
CA SER A 244 -5.67 -23.75 5.95
C SER A 244 -6.72 -23.27 4.94
N ASN A 245 -6.28 -22.64 3.82
CA ASN A 245 -7.18 -22.06 2.83
C ASN A 245 -6.86 -22.52 1.39
N PRO A 246 -7.15 -23.77 1.00
CA PRO A 246 -6.82 -24.30 -0.33
C PRO A 246 -7.46 -23.52 -1.49
N GLY A 247 -8.68 -22.99 -1.28
CA GLY A 247 -9.38 -22.18 -2.26
C GLY A 247 -8.66 -20.85 -2.55
N LEU A 248 -8.06 -20.25 -1.52
CA LEU A 248 -7.24 -19.08 -1.66
C LEU A 248 -5.89 -19.43 -2.32
N LYS A 249 -5.23 -20.50 -1.85
CA LYS A 249 -3.95 -20.97 -2.38
C LYS A 249 -3.97 -21.18 -3.89
N SER A 250 -5.05 -21.75 -4.43
CA SER A 250 -5.18 -22.01 -5.87
C SER A 250 -5.22 -20.75 -6.74
N ARG A 251 -5.44 -19.59 -6.16
CA ARG A 251 -5.50 -18.29 -6.85
C ARG A 251 -4.19 -17.51 -6.80
N PHE A 252 -3.25 -17.96 -5.98
CA PHE A 252 -1.90 -17.38 -5.91
C PHE A 252 -0.90 -18.32 -6.56
N ASN A 253 -0.46 -17.97 -7.77
CA ASN A 253 0.47 -18.80 -8.56
C ASN A 253 1.93 -18.44 -8.31
N THR A 254 2.18 -17.28 -7.71
CA THR A 254 3.54 -16.75 -7.57
C THR A 254 3.83 -16.42 -6.12
N PHE A 255 4.82 -17.13 -5.59
CA PHE A 255 5.35 -16.94 -4.24
C PHE A 255 6.77 -16.38 -4.34
N ILE A 256 6.99 -15.21 -3.73
CA ILE A 256 8.28 -14.53 -3.74
C ILE A 256 8.76 -14.42 -2.30
N GLU A 257 9.86 -15.08 -2.01
CA GLU A 257 10.53 -15.02 -0.72
C GLU A 257 11.55 -13.90 -0.70
N PHE A 258 11.48 -13.08 0.34
CA PHE A 258 12.39 -11.99 0.62
C PHE A 258 13.34 -12.43 1.72
N PRO A 259 14.59 -12.75 1.37
CA PRO A 259 15.59 -13.16 2.35
C PRO A 259 15.98 -11.97 3.24
N ASP A 260 16.56 -12.28 4.39
CA ASP A 260 17.23 -11.27 5.20
C ASP A 260 18.42 -10.69 4.48
N TYR A 261 18.67 -9.42 4.70
CA TYR A 261 19.88 -8.75 4.22
C TYR A 261 21.10 -9.21 4.99
N ASP A 262 22.22 -9.26 4.32
CA ASP A 262 23.53 -9.39 4.96
C ASP A 262 24.04 -8.04 5.45
N ALA A 263 25.20 -8.03 6.14
CA ALA A 263 25.75 -6.82 6.74
C ALA A 263 26.17 -5.78 5.69
N GLU A 264 26.66 -6.23 4.53
CA GLU A 264 27.07 -5.34 3.44
C GLU A 264 25.86 -4.69 2.79
N GLU A 265 24.79 -5.45 2.61
CA GLU A 265 23.50 -4.94 2.10
C GLU A 265 22.88 -3.92 3.08
N LEU A 266 22.93 -4.18 4.38
CA LEU A 266 22.45 -3.24 5.40
C LEU A 266 23.27 -1.94 5.41
N ASP A 267 24.59 -2.02 5.29
CA ASP A 267 25.47 -0.85 5.19
C ASP A 267 25.16 -0.04 3.91
N GLN A 268 24.94 -0.69 2.78
CA GLN A 268 24.52 -0.05 1.54
C GLN A 268 23.15 0.64 1.68
N ILE A 269 22.20 0.02 2.39
CA ILE A 269 20.88 0.60 2.68
C ILE A 269 21.05 1.86 3.53
N LEU A 270 21.82 1.79 4.62
CA LEU A 270 22.13 2.94 5.47
C LEU A 270 22.77 4.07 4.68
N GLY A 271 23.82 3.77 3.90
CA GLY A 271 24.51 4.74 3.05
C GLY A 271 23.56 5.35 2.00
N SER A 272 22.60 4.58 1.48
CA SER A 272 21.57 5.12 0.57
C SER A 272 20.63 6.08 1.28
N ILE A 273 20.23 5.78 2.53
CA ILE A 273 19.38 6.66 3.35
C ILE A 273 20.14 7.95 3.67
N CYS A 274 21.39 7.86 4.09
CA CYS A 274 22.24 9.03 4.36
C CYS A 274 22.34 9.94 3.12
N ARG A 275 22.72 9.39 1.95
CA ARG A 275 22.85 10.18 0.70
C ARG A 275 21.55 10.85 0.28
N LYS A 276 20.40 10.20 0.45
CA LYS A 276 19.09 10.79 0.12
C LYS A 276 18.71 11.98 0.99
N ASN A 277 19.33 12.08 2.18
CA ASN A 277 19.09 13.15 3.14
C ASN A 277 20.29 14.09 3.28
N ASP A 278 21.18 14.12 2.29
CA ASP A 278 22.37 14.96 2.24
C ASP A 278 23.37 14.73 3.40
N TYR A 279 23.36 13.53 3.99
CA TYR A 279 24.36 13.14 4.98
C TYR A 279 25.47 12.29 4.37
N VAL A 280 26.69 12.49 4.87
CA VAL A 280 27.90 11.74 4.53
C VAL A 280 28.44 11.05 5.78
N LEU A 281 28.71 9.77 5.70
CA LEU A 281 29.39 9.02 6.75
C LEU A 281 30.90 9.21 6.59
N GLU A 282 31.57 9.65 7.65
CA GLU A 282 33.04 9.66 7.72
C GLU A 282 33.57 8.21 7.70
N SER A 283 34.80 8.01 7.20
CA SER A 283 35.39 6.67 7.05
C SER A 283 35.43 5.89 8.35
N ASP A 284 35.82 6.57 9.45
CA ASP A 284 35.91 5.94 10.77
C ASP A 284 34.53 5.59 11.36
N ALA A 285 33.53 6.42 11.10
CA ALA A 285 32.15 6.15 11.45
C ALA A 285 31.62 4.93 10.68
N SER A 286 31.85 4.91 9.36
CA SER A 286 31.45 3.80 8.49
C SER A 286 32.07 2.46 8.92
N ALA A 287 33.36 2.45 9.28
CA ALA A 287 34.04 1.24 9.74
C ALA A 287 33.41 0.64 11.01
N VAL A 288 33.11 1.48 12.01
CA VAL A 288 32.52 1.03 13.28
C VAL A 288 31.06 0.58 13.08
N ILE A 289 30.31 1.28 12.25
CA ILE A 289 28.93 0.93 11.91
C ILE A 289 28.89 -0.41 11.17
N CYS A 290 29.78 -0.64 10.21
CA CYS A 290 29.86 -1.90 9.48
C CYS A 290 30.15 -3.07 10.43
N GLU A 291 31.07 -2.90 11.41
CA GLU A 291 31.34 -3.91 12.43
C GLU A 291 30.12 -4.19 13.32
N TYR A 292 29.38 -3.15 13.70
CA TYR A 292 28.16 -3.30 14.45
C TYR A 292 27.08 -4.07 13.64
N LEU A 293 26.87 -3.73 12.37
CA LEU A 293 25.91 -4.43 11.52
C LEU A 293 26.26 -5.91 11.32
N LYS A 294 27.58 -6.25 11.23
CA LYS A 294 28.03 -7.65 11.19
C LYS A 294 27.62 -8.41 12.46
N LYS A 295 27.82 -7.83 13.63
CA LYS A 295 27.38 -8.43 14.90
C LYS A 295 25.87 -8.63 14.93
N CYS A 296 25.08 -7.62 14.52
CA CYS A 296 23.62 -7.72 14.47
C CYS A 296 23.15 -8.85 13.56
N VAL A 297 23.83 -9.07 12.43
CA VAL A 297 23.49 -10.18 11.49
C VAL A 297 23.93 -11.53 12.07
N GLU A 298 25.07 -11.63 12.76
CA GLU A 298 25.52 -12.86 13.39
C GLU A 298 24.62 -13.29 14.56
N GLU A 299 24.12 -12.30 15.34
CA GLU A 299 23.26 -12.50 16.52
C GLU A 299 21.76 -12.50 16.17
N LYS A 300 21.40 -12.40 14.89
CA LYS A 300 20.00 -12.27 14.45
C LYS A 300 19.12 -13.41 14.92
N GLY A 301 17.93 -13.06 15.45
CA GLY A 301 16.85 -13.99 15.77
C GLY A 301 15.89 -14.23 14.59
N GLU A 302 14.84 -14.99 14.85
CA GLU A 302 13.83 -15.36 13.83
C GLU A 302 13.12 -14.16 13.19
N ASN A 303 12.98 -13.04 13.92
CA ASN A 303 12.25 -11.83 13.47
C ASN A 303 13.21 -10.65 13.21
N PHE A 304 14.32 -10.89 12.54
CA PHE A 304 15.31 -9.87 12.27
C PHE A 304 14.74 -8.67 11.51
N ALA A 305 15.03 -7.46 12.00
CA ALA A 305 14.38 -6.23 11.55
C ALA A 305 14.88 -5.68 10.19
N ASN A 306 15.98 -6.20 9.68
CA ASN A 306 16.51 -5.89 8.36
C ASN A 306 16.65 -4.37 8.07
N GLY A 307 16.06 -3.87 7.00
CA GLY A 307 16.10 -2.45 6.64
C GLY A 307 15.46 -1.51 7.66
N ARG A 308 14.63 -2.00 8.60
CA ARG A 308 14.18 -1.20 9.75
C ARG A 308 15.33 -0.94 10.70
N LEU A 309 16.23 -1.93 10.91
CA LEU A 309 17.46 -1.73 11.70
C LEU A 309 18.31 -0.60 11.10
N ALA A 310 18.55 -0.62 9.78
CA ALA A 310 19.31 0.43 9.12
C ALA A 310 18.64 1.82 9.24
N ARG A 311 17.31 1.87 9.20
CA ARG A 311 16.55 3.12 9.38
C ARG A 311 16.62 3.63 10.80
N ASN A 312 16.41 2.78 11.80
CA ASN A 312 16.52 3.15 13.21
C ASN A 312 17.93 3.66 13.52
N LEU A 313 18.94 2.96 13.00
CA LEU A 313 20.34 3.40 13.12
C LEU A 313 20.57 4.78 12.51
N TYR A 314 20.01 5.05 11.32
CA TYR A 314 20.07 6.36 10.70
C TYR A 314 19.43 7.44 11.58
N ASP A 315 18.25 7.19 12.13
CA ASP A 315 17.54 8.15 12.98
C ASP A 315 18.36 8.48 14.24
N ASP A 316 18.99 7.48 14.87
CA ASP A 316 19.86 7.67 16.01
C ASP A 316 21.13 8.45 15.67
N LEU A 317 21.78 8.13 14.55
CA LEU A 317 22.95 8.85 14.06
C LEU A 317 22.65 10.33 13.83
N VAL A 318 21.53 10.63 13.16
CA VAL A 318 21.09 12.01 12.88
C VAL A 318 20.78 12.76 14.19
N MET A 319 20.15 12.10 15.16
CA MET A 319 19.86 12.71 16.44
C MET A 319 21.15 13.04 17.22
N ASN A 320 22.12 12.14 17.24
CA ASN A 320 23.40 12.37 17.92
C ASN A 320 24.24 13.42 17.20
N HIS A 321 24.26 13.39 15.85
CA HIS A 321 24.84 14.44 15.03
C HIS A 321 24.25 15.81 15.38
N ALA A 322 22.93 15.94 15.47
CA ALA A 322 22.27 17.19 15.84
C ALA A 322 22.71 17.66 17.27
N ARG A 323 22.80 16.74 18.23
CA ARG A 323 23.29 17.05 19.59
C ARG A 323 24.74 17.51 19.62
N ARG A 324 25.57 17.06 18.69
CA ARG A 324 26.96 17.49 18.54
C ARG A 324 27.03 18.86 17.88
N VAL A 325 26.40 19.03 16.76
CA VAL A 325 26.49 20.23 15.90
C VAL A 325 25.91 21.47 16.59
N ILE A 326 24.83 21.33 17.38
CA ILE A 326 24.25 22.47 18.13
C ILE A 326 25.23 23.13 19.11
N LYS A 327 26.30 22.44 19.50
CA LYS A 327 27.35 22.97 20.40
C LYS A 327 28.43 23.76 19.65
N ILE A 328 28.42 23.74 18.32
CA ILE A 328 29.36 24.47 17.47
C ILE A 328 28.82 25.88 17.26
N PRO A 329 29.53 26.96 17.64
CA PRO A 329 28.98 28.32 17.58
C PRO A 329 28.65 28.80 16.17
N GLN A 330 29.36 28.32 15.14
CA GLN A 330 29.14 28.64 13.71
C GLN A 330 29.44 27.39 12.90
N PRO A 331 28.47 26.46 12.79
CA PRO A 331 28.68 25.21 12.05
C PRO A 331 28.84 25.51 10.55
N THR A 332 29.82 24.88 9.94
CA THR A 332 30.03 24.89 8.50
C THR A 332 29.02 23.96 7.79
N LYS A 333 28.93 24.06 6.45
CA LYS A 333 28.12 23.12 5.68
C LYS A 333 28.59 21.68 5.86
N GLU A 334 29.89 21.47 6.00
CA GLU A 334 30.49 20.16 6.25
C GLU A 334 30.08 19.62 7.61
N ASP A 335 30.13 20.44 8.65
CA ASP A 335 29.65 20.07 9.99
C ASP A 335 28.18 19.66 9.99
N LEU A 336 27.35 20.31 9.16
CA LEU A 336 25.91 20.03 9.05
C LEU A 336 25.58 18.75 8.27
N CYS A 337 26.50 18.24 7.45
CA CYS A 337 26.27 17.09 6.58
C CYS A 337 27.04 15.83 7.02
N THR A 338 28.13 15.98 7.83
CA THR A 338 29.04 14.87 8.12
C THR A 338 28.71 14.20 9.44
N ILE A 339 28.38 12.94 9.39
CA ILE A 339 28.23 12.05 10.56
C ILE A 339 29.62 11.48 10.86
N VAL A 340 30.09 11.74 12.08
CA VAL A 340 31.40 11.29 12.58
C VAL A 340 31.25 10.11 13.55
N LYS A 341 32.38 9.46 13.87
CA LYS A 341 32.41 8.30 14.79
C LYS A 341 31.72 8.56 16.13
N ASP A 342 31.85 9.76 16.70
CA ASP A 342 31.26 10.13 18.00
C ASP A 342 29.71 10.20 17.93
N ASP A 343 29.12 10.32 16.76
CA ASP A 343 27.67 10.30 16.58
C ASP A 343 27.10 8.87 16.68
N PHE A 344 27.94 7.84 16.59
CA PHE A 344 27.55 6.44 16.77
C PHE A 344 27.69 6.00 18.23
N GLN A 345 26.56 5.73 18.89
CA GLN A 345 26.49 5.30 20.29
C GLN A 345 25.67 4.02 20.41
N PRO A 346 26.28 2.84 20.30
CA PRO A 346 25.56 1.55 20.26
C PRO A 346 24.82 1.21 21.57
N GLU A 347 25.21 1.81 22.72
CA GLU A 347 24.58 1.55 24.02
C GLU A 347 23.11 2.00 24.12
N ASN A 348 22.65 2.89 23.22
CA ASN A 348 21.27 3.35 23.17
C ASN A 348 20.37 2.46 22.31
N GLN A 349 20.92 1.46 21.62
CA GLN A 349 20.19 0.55 20.76
C GLN A 349 19.89 -0.74 21.53
N LYS A 350 18.73 -0.80 22.21
CA LYS A 350 18.18 -2.08 22.61
C LYS A 350 17.79 -2.83 21.36
N VAL A 351 18.49 -3.93 21.09
CA VAL A 351 18.05 -4.94 20.13
C VAL A 351 16.75 -5.52 20.70
N GLU A 352 15.59 -5.03 20.20
CA GLU A 352 14.29 -5.66 20.43
C GLU A 352 14.04 -6.73 19.37
#